data_061ab8d6b7d16db7d2fe2674b6b25d2d
#
_entry.id   061ab8d6b7d16db7d2fe2674b6b25d2d
#
_cell.length_a   1.000
_cell.length_b   1.000
_cell.length_c   1.000
_cell.angle_alpha   90.00
_cell.angle_beta   90.00
_cell.angle_gamma   90.00
#
_symmetry.space_group_name_H-M   'P 1'
#
loop_
_entity.id
_entity.type
_entity.pdbx_description
1 polymer ?
#
loop_
_entity_poly.entity_id
_entity_poly.type
_entity_poly.pdbx_seq_one_letter_code
_entity_poly.pdbx_strand_id
1 'polypeptide(L)'
;VDHNFAGFEVHFQPIVQVDKNRITSLEALLRFECDTFGRVTPYEFIPLLEESDLIIPVGKWVLDQSIKAVCSLKSFIPNLKVHVNISYVQVLKTPVLKDILNIMNHYDIEKDQLVVELTESGFIESDTSFINFCKNLKENNIQLALDDFGTGYSNFHYLYNLKPNCIKID
;
A
#
# COMPACT_ATOMS: atom_id res chain seq x y z
N VAL A 1 -13.77 -8.35 -13.86
CA VAL A 1 -13.85 -6.98 -13.39
C VAL A 1 -14.00 -6.12 -14.63
N ASP A 2 -15.25 -5.87 -14.99
CA ASP A 2 -15.52 -4.92 -16.07
C ASP A 2 -15.03 -3.55 -15.61
N HIS A 3 -14.16 -3.06 -16.33
CA HIS A 3 -13.33 -1.88 -16.52
C HIS A 3 -13.59 -0.58 -15.72
N ASN A 4 -14.54 -0.53 -14.78
CA ASN A 4 -14.83 0.70 -14.04
C ASN A 4 -14.66 0.57 -12.51
N PHE A 5 -14.16 -0.57 -11.99
CA PHE A 5 -14.02 -0.80 -10.54
C PHE A 5 -15.28 -0.45 -9.74
N ALA A 6 -16.48 -0.69 -10.35
CA ALA A 6 -17.76 -0.38 -9.74
C ALA A 6 -17.89 -1.02 -8.36
N GLY A 7 -18.35 -0.26 -7.38
CA GLY A 7 -18.43 -0.68 -5.98
C GLY A 7 -17.15 -0.51 -5.17
N PHE A 8 -15.99 -0.30 -5.81
CA PHE A 8 -14.75 0.00 -5.10
C PHE A 8 -14.58 1.50 -4.88
N GLU A 9 -14.15 1.86 -3.67
CA GLU A 9 -13.78 3.22 -3.28
C GLU A 9 -12.44 3.20 -2.55
N VAL A 10 -11.67 4.27 -2.65
CA VAL A 10 -10.48 4.50 -1.82
C VAL A 10 -10.80 5.56 -0.79
N HIS A 11 -10.83 5.15 0.48
CA HIS A 11 -10.96 6.07 1.60
C HIS A 11 -9.58 6.44 2.14
N PHE A 12 -9.45 7.65 2.68
CA PHE A 12 -8.18 8.14 3.21
C PHE A 12 -8.30 8.42 4.69
N GLN A 13 -7.47 7.74 5.49
CA GLN A 13 -7.38 7.97 6.93
C GLN A 13 -6.15 8.83 7.23
N PRO A 14 -6.33 9.99 7.91
CA PRO A 14 -5.21 10.85 8.26
C PRO A 14 -4.29 10.21 9.30
N ILE A 15 -2.97 10.32 9.07
CA ILE A 15 -1.92 9.97 10.03
C ILE A 15 -1.35 11.27 10.58
N VAL A 16 -1.42 11.41 11.91
CA VAL A 16 -1.04 12.64 12.62
C VAL A 16 0.30 12.47 13.30
N GLN A 17 1.20 13.40 13.09
CA GLN A 17 2.44 13.52 13.84
C GLN A 17 2.12 14.19 15.20
N VAL A 18 2.17 13.42 16.28
CA VAL A 18 1.66 13.81 17.61
C VAL A 18 2.39 15.02 18.19
N ASP A 19 3.74 15.04 18.11
CA ASP A 19 4.58 16.12 18.66
C ASP A 19 4.35 17.47 17.96
N LYS A 20 3.85 17.47 16.73
CA LYS A 20 3.57 18.68 15.92
C LYS A 20 2.09 18.92 15.68
N ASN A 21 1.23 18.04 16.17
CA ASN A 21 -0.23 18.08 15.99
C ASN A 21 -0.64 18.41 14.54
N ARG A 22 -0.03 17.74 13.57
CA ARG A 22 -0.29 17.98 12.16
C ARG A 22 -0.42 16.67 11.37
N ILE A 23 -1.25 16.68 10.34
CA ILE A 23 -1.35 15.58 9.38
C ILE A 23 -0.07 15.56 8.54
N THR A 24 0.59 14.41 8.47
CA THR A 24 1.80 14.20 7.68
C THR A 24 1.60 13.19 6.57
N SER A 25 0.63 12.30 6.74
CA SER A 25 0.36 11.24 5.78
C SER A 25 -1.13 10.90 5.72
N LEU A 26 -1.52 10.22 4.68
CA LEU A 26 -2.82 9.58 4.51
C LEU A 26 -2.61 8.09 4.34
N GLU A 27 -3.41 7.26 4.96
CA GLU A 27 -3.48 5.83 4.62
C GLU A 27 -4.63 5.60 3.65
N ALA A 28 -4.32 4.96 2.52
CA ALA A 28 -5.30 4.60 1.50
C ALA A 28 -5.92 3.25 1.83
N LEU A 29 -7.21 3.25 2.10
CA LEU A 29 -7.96 2.10 2.55
C LEU A 29 -9.01 1.73 1.51
N LEU A 30 -8.86 0.58 0.88
CA LEU A 30 -9.83 0.06 -0.08
C LEU A 30 -11.15 -0.27 0.63
N ARG A 31 -12.26 0.15 0.01
CA ARG A 31 -13.63 -0.16 0.45
C ARG A 31 -14.39 -0.78 -0.70
N PHE A 32 -15.33 -1.65 -0.36
CA PHE A 32 -16.17 -2.31 -1.35
C PHE A 32 -17.62 -2.32 -0.89
N GLU A 33 -18.50 -1.92 -1.77
CA GLU A 33 -19.94 -1.99 -1.58
C GLU A 33 -20.57 -2.57 -2.85
N CYS A 34 -21.48 -3.52 -2.68
CA CYS A 34 -22.25 -4.07 -3.79
C CYS A 34 -23.73 -4.04 -3.52
N ASP A 35 -24.53 -3.98 -4.58
CA ASP A 35 -26.00 -3.85 -4.48
C ASP A 35 -26.66 -5.01 -3.72
N THR A 36 -26.08 -6.21 -3.76
CA THR A 36 -26.65 -7.41 -3.16
C THR A 36 -26.35 -7.54 -1.67
N PHE A 37 -25.13 -7.22 -1.24
CA PHE A 37 -24.66 -7.44 0.13
C PHE A 37 -24.37 -6.15 0.90
N GLY A 38 -24.50 -4.99 0.26
CA GLY A 38 -24.11 -3.70 0.84
C GLY A 38 -22.58 -3.60 1.02
N ARG A 39 -22.16 -3.02 2.13
CA ARG A 39 -20.72 -2.89 2.47
C ARG A 39 -20.15 -4.23 2.91
N VAL A 40 -19.06 -4.63 2.23
CA VAL A 40 -18.29 -5.84 2.52
C VAL A 40 -16.97 -5.43 3.17
N THR A 41 -16.55 -6.13 4.21
CA THR A 41 -15.31 -5.80 4.91
C THR A 41 -14.06 -6.20 4.13
N PRO A 42 -12.91 -5.51 4.28
CA PRO A 42 -11.64 -5.92 3.67
C PRO A 42 -11.25 -7.37 3.99
N TYR A 43 -11.51 -7.84 5.19
CA TYR A 43 -11.26 -9.23 5.60
C TYR A 43 -12.01 -10.26 4.75
N GLU A 44 -13.16 -9.89 4.21
CA GLU A 44 -13.98 -10.78 3.38
C GLU A 44 -13.57 -10.71 1.90
N PHE A 45 -13.36 -9.51 1.35
CA PHE A 45 -13.16 -9.38 -0.09
C PHE A 45 -11.69 -9.42 -0.52
N ILE A 46 -10.72 -8.99 0.30
CA ILE A 46 -9.30 -9.02 -0.08
C ILE A 46 -8.82 -10.43 -0.39
N PRO A 47 -9.09 -11.46 0.45
CA PRO A 47 -8.69 -12.83 0.12
C PRO A 47 -9.26 -13.32 -1.22
N LEU A 48 -10.51 -12.97 -1.52
CA LEU A 48 -11.16 -13.34 -2.80
C LEU A 48 -10.49 -12.64 -4.00
N LEU A 49 -10.06 -11.38 -3.83
CA LEU A 49 -9.30 -10.68 -4.85
C LEU A 49 -7.92 -11.32 -5.08
N GLU A 50 -7.28 -11.79 -4.02
CA GLU A 50 -5.98 -12.45 -4.08
C GLU A 50 -6.07 -13.84 -4.75
N GLU A 51 -7.03 -14.66 -4.36
CA GLU A 51 -7.27 -15.97 -4.96
C GLU A 51 -7.61 -15.90 -6.44
N SER A 52 -8.35 -14.85 -6.85
CA SER A 52 -8.76 -14.64 -8.24
C SER A 52 -7.78 -13.80 -9.07
N ASP A 53 -6.65 -13.40 -8.53
CA ASP A 53 -5.70 -12.45 -9.14
C ASP A 53 -6.29 -11.05 -9.44
N LEU A 54 -7.53 -10.78 -9.04
CA LEU A 54 -8.16 -9.47 -9.23
C LEU A 54 -7.51 -8.39 -8.36
N ILE A 55 -6.80 -8.77 -7.32
CA ILE A 55 -6.01 -7.84 -6.50
C ILE A 55 -4.97 -7.06 -7.36
N ILE A 56 -4.53 -7.63 -8.48
CA ILE A 56 -3.55 -7.01 -9.38
C ILE A 56 -4.12 -5.75 -10.03
N PRO A 57 -5.18 -5.82 -10.86
CA PRO A 57 -5.77 -4.62 -11.47
C PRO A 57 -6.37 -3.66 -10.43
N VAL A 58 -7.00 -4.19 -9.35
CA VAL A 58 -7.56 -3.37 -8.28
C VAL A 58 -6.46 -2.63 -7.53
N GLY A 59 -5.39 -3.30 -7.13
CA GLY A 59 -4.29 -2.67 -6.41
C GLY A 59 -3.55 -1.62 -7.25
N LYS A 60 -3.42 -1.84 -8.56
CA LYS A 60 -2.88 -0.81 -9.47
C LYS A 60 -3.78 0.42 -9.53
N TRP A 61 -5.09 0.23 -9.57
CA TRP A 61 -6.05 1.33 -9.53
C TRP A 61 -6.02 2.06 -8.18
N VAL A 62 -5.94 1.34 -7.04
CA VAL A 62 -5.78 1.94 -5.71
C VAL A 62 -4.54 2.82 -5.64
N LEU A 63 -3.41 2.33 -6.15
CA LEU A 63 -2.15 3.07 -6.20
C LEU A 63 -2.30 4.36 -7.01
N ASP A 64 -2.92 4.31 -8.19
CA ASP A 64 -3.19 5.47 -9.03
C ASP A 64 -4.06 6.50 -8.32
N GLN A 65 -5.19 6.08 -7.73
CA GLN A 65 -6.09 6.97 -6.98
C GLN A 65 -5.40 7.59 -5.76
N SER A 66 -4.55 6.82 -5.08
CA SER A 66 -3.81 7.28 -3.89
C SER A 66 -2.80 8.37 -4.24
N ILE A 67 -2.02 8.17 -5.29
CA ILE A 67 -1.05 9.15 -5.77
C ILE A 67 -1.74 10.40 -6.30
N LYS A 68 -2.83 10.24 -7.06
CA LYS A 68 -3.67 11.34 -7.54
C LYS A 68 -4.21 12.21 -6.39
N ALA A 69 -4.64 11.59 -5.30
CA ALA A 69 -5.14 12.30 -4.11
C ALA A 69 -4.04 13.18 -3.48
N VAL A 70 -2.83 12.63 -3.27
CA VAL A 70 -1.69 13.41 -2.76
C VAL A 70 -1.35 14.57 -3.69
N CYS A 71 -1.31 14.32 -4.98
CA CYS A 71 -1.05 15.35 -5.99
C CYS A 71 -2.08 16.49 -5.91
N SER A 72 -3.36 16.18 -5.73
CA SER A 72 -4.43 17.18 -5.62
C SER A 72 -4.32 18.03 -4.34
N LEU A 73 -3.70 17.49 -3.29
CA LEU A 73 -3.52 18.16 -1.99
C LEU A 73 -2.16 18.88 -1.86
N LYS A 74 -1.27 18.74 -2.85
CA LYS A 74 0.12 19.28 -2.82
C LYS A 74 0.18 20.78 -2.53
N SER A 75 -0.81 21.56 -2.98
CA SER A 75 -0.87 23.02 -2.71
C SER A 75 -1.21 23.36 -1.26
N PHE A 76 -1.89 22.46 -0.54
CA PHE A 76 -2.28 22.64 0.86
C PHE A 76 -1.27 22.00 1.82
N ILE A 77 -0.76 20.83 1.48
CA ILE A 77 0.21 20.06 2.28
C ILE A 77 1.32 19.56 1.33
N PRO A 78 2.36 20.36 1.09
CA PRO A 78 3.38 20.08 0.06
C PRO A 78 4.10 18.74 0.20
N ASN A 79 4.35 18.30 1.44
CA ASN A 79 5.10 17.07 1.75
C ASN A 79 4.19 15.95 2.27
N LEU A 80 2.91 15.98 1.89
CA LEU A 80 1.96 14.94 2.26
C LEU A 80 2.41 13.60 1.68
N LYS A 81 2.43 12.57 2.52
CA LYS A 81 2.71 11.19 2.08
C LYS A 81 1.42 10.40 1.96
N VAL A 82 1.45 9.34 1.17
CA VAL A 82 0.39 8.34 1.15
C VAL A 82 0.96 6.95 1.44
N HIS A 83 0.29 6.25 2.32
CA HIS A 83 0.53 4.86 2.64
C HIS A 83 -0.42 3.99 1.80
N VAL A 84 0.14 3.01 1.11
CA VAL A 84 -0.64 2.12 0.23
C VAL A 84 -0.26 0.68 0.52
N ASN A 85 -1.26 -0.13 0.85
CA ASN A 85 -1.13 -1.56 1.04
C ASN A 85 -0.87 -2.26 -0.29
N ILE A 86 0.18 -3.07 -0.35
CA ILE A 86 0.52 -3.91 -1.51
C ILE A 86 0.45 -5.37 -1.08
N SER A 87 -0.36 -6.15 -1.81
CA SER A 87 -0.47 -7.59 -1.55
C SER A 87 0.77 -8.35 -1.99
N TYR A 88 1.10 -9.41 -1.23
CA TYR A 88 2.15 -10.36 -1.60
C TYR A 88 1.92 -10.97 -2.99
N VAL A 89 0.67 -11.24 -3.36
CA VAL A 89 0.30 -11.75 -4.69
C VAL A 89 0.72 -10.78 -5.81
N GLN A 90 0.56 -9.48 -5.61
CA GLN A 90 1.02 -8.46 -6.57
C GLN A 90 2.54 -8.50 -6.74
N VAL A 91 3.27 -8.61 -5.63
CA VAL A 91 4.74 -8.67 -5.66
C VAL A 91 5.27 -9.89 -6.41
N LEU A 92 4.63 -11.05 -6.22
CA LEU A 92 5.06 -12.29 -6.86
C LEU A 92 4.69 -12.38 -8.33
N LYS A 93 3.50 -11.91 -8.70
CA LYS A 93 2.92 -12.17 -10.03
C LYS A 93 3.12 -11.04 -11.03
N THR A 94 3.57 -9.86 -10.58
CA THR A 94 3.68 -8.69 -11.46
C THR A 94 4.93 -7.86 -11.18
N PRO A 95 5.38 -7.04 -12.13
CA PRO A 95 6.43 -6.07 -11.91
C PRO A 95 5.89 -4.82 -11.18
N VAL A 96 5.29 -5.02 -9.99
CA VAL A 96 4.58 -3.96 -9.23
C VAL A 96 5.44 -2.71 -9.03
N LEU A 97 6.76 -2.84 -8.80
CA LEU A 97 7.65 -1.69 -8.69
C LEU A 97 7.67 -0.83 -9.97
N LYS A 98 7.63 -1.47 -11.14
CA LYS A 98 7.57 -0.74 -12.42
C LYS A 98 6.26 0.05 -12.53
N ASP A 99 5.15 -0.53 -12.10
CA ASP A 99 3.86 0.16 -12.08
C ASP A 99 3.88 1.35 -11.11
N ILE A 100 4.43 1.17 -9.91
CA ILE A 100 4.64 2.24 -8.94
C ILE A 100 5.42 3.40 -9.56
N LEU A 101 6.59 3.12 -10.13
CA LEU A 101 7.46 4.16 -10.71
C LEU A 101 6.80 4.88 -11.90
N ASN A 102 6.06 4.15 -12.74
CA ASN A 102 5.34 4.73 -13.87
C ASN A 102 4.23 5.68 -13.41
N ILE A 103 3.44 5.30 -12.40
CA ILE A 103 2.37 6.12 -11.87
C ILE A 103 2.95 7.36 -11.17
N MET A 104 3.98 7.21 -10.35
CA MET A 104 4.65 8.34 -9.68
C MET A 104 5.21 9.34 -10.68
N ASN A 105 5.86 8.87 -11.74
CA ASN A 105 6.37 9.73 -12.81
C ASN A 105 5.25 10.45 -13.58
N HIS A 106 4.09 9.79 -13.76
CA HIS A 106 2.95 10.40 -14.44
C HIS A 106 2.39 11.61 -13.67
N TYR A 107 2.35 11.52 -12.35
CA TYR A 107 1.82 12.59 -11.47
C TYR A 107 2.91 13.55 -10.95
N ASP A 108 4.17 13.34 -11.29
CA ASP A 108 5.32 14.16 -10.85
C ASP A 108 5.36 14.35 -9.33
N ILE A 109 5.26 13.24 -8.57
CA ILE A 109 5.41 13.24 -7.13
C ILE A 109 6.79 12.74 -6.70
N GLU A 110 7.29 13.26 -5.58
CA GLU A 110 8.56 12.81 -5.00
C GLU A 110 8.44 11.38 -4.47
N LYS A 111 9.51 10.60 -4.61
CA LYS A 111 9.51 9.17 -4.27
C LYS A 111 9.29 8.91 -2.78
N ASP A 112 9.72 9.80 -1.91
CA ASP A 112 9.53 9.71 -0.48
C ASP A 112 8.10 10.09 -0.02
N GLN A 113 7.23 10.53 -0.95
CA GLN A 113 5.81 10.77 -0.69
C GLN A 113 4.97 9.49 -0.76
N LEU A 114 5.52 8.37 -1.26
CA LEU A 114 4.88 7.07 -1.20
C LEU A 114 5.50 6.21 -0.10
N VAL A 115 4.65 5.61 0.71
CA VAL A 115 4.98 4.57 1.69
C VAL A 115 4.25 3.31 1.26
N VAL A 116 5.00 2.27 0.92
CA VAL A 116 4.44 0.95 0.63
C VAL A 116 4.27 0.21 1.95
N GLU A 117 3.06 -0.26 2.22
CA GLU A 117 2.75 -1.07 3.39
C GLU A 117 2.66 -2.54 3.01
N LEU A 118 3.31 -3.39 3.81
CA LEU A 118 3.30 -4.84 3.65
C LEU A 118 2.93 -5.47 4.99
N THR A 119 2.00 -6.42 4.98
CA THR A 119 1.60 -7.16 6.17
C THR A 119 2.66 -8.19 6.57
N GLU A 120 2.72 -8.52 7.86
CA GLU A 120 3.64 -9.53 8.39
C GLU A 120 3.45 -10.91 7.75
N SER A 121 2.21 -11.27 7.42
CA SER A 121 1.89 -12.57 6.81
C SER A 121 2.57 -12.81 5.46
N GLY A 122 2.83 -11.76 4.68
CA GLY A 122 3.59 -11.86 3.43
C GLY A 122 5.05 -12.31 3.61
N PHE A 123 5.59 -12.23 4.84
CA PHE A 123 6.99 -12.61 5.12
C PHE A 123 7.18 -14.10 5.43
N ILE A 124 6.11 -14.83 5.74
CA ILE A 124 6.19 -16.25 6.13
C ILE A 124 6.67 -17.10 4.95
N GLU A 125 6.35 -16.69 3.73
CA GLU A 125 6.73 -17.35 2.48
C GLU A 125 7.91 -16.67 1.78
N SER A 126 8.84 -16.02 2.51
CA SER A 126 9.87 -15.13 1.98
C SER A 126 10.61 -15.70 0.77
N ASP A 127 10.03 -15.49 -0.39
CA ASP A 127 10.65 -15.72 -1.69
C ASP A 127 11.71 -14.62 -1.94
N THR A 128 12.76 -15.00 -2.64
CA THR A 128 13.82 -14.09 -3.10
C THR A 128 13.23 -12.87 -3.84
N SER A 129 12.13 -13.04 -4.57
CA SER A 129 11.41 -11.98 -5.28
C SER A 129 10.89 -10.89 -4.35
N PHE A 130 10.32 -11.27 -3.20
CA PHE A 130 9.80 -10.35 -2.21
C PHE A 130 10.92 -9.54 -1.53
N ILE A 131 12.01 -10.21 -1.15
CA ILE A 131 13.20 -9.55 -0.56
C ILE A 131 13.78 -8.56 -1.57
N ASN A 132 13.90 -8.95 -2.83
CA ASN A 132 14.38 -8.08 -3.90
C ASN A 132 13.44 -6.89 -4.12
N PHE A 133 12.13 -7.08 -4.05
CA PHE A 133 11.16 -5.98 -4.13
C PHE A 133 11.40 -4.94 -3.02
N CYS A 134 11.50 -5.39 -1.76
CA CYS A 134 11.78 -4.51 -0.62
C CYS A 134 13.11 -3.75 -0.76
N LYS A 135 14.16 -4.43 -1.26
CA LYS A 135 15.44 -3.82 -1.55
C LYS A 135 15.32 -2.75 -2.64
N ASN A 136 14.63 -3.07 -3.72
CA ASN A 136 14.44 -2.18 -4.84
C ASN A 136 13.58 -0.94 -4.48
N LEU A 137 12.60 -1.06 -3.57
CA LEU A 137 11.88 0.10 -3.02
C LEU A 137 12.87 1.10 -2.41
N LYS A 138 13.78 0.61 -1.56
CA LYS A 138 14.81 1.44 -0.91
C LYS A 138 15.76 2.09 -1.90
N GLU A 139 16.25 1.34 -2.87
CA GLU A 139 17.16 1.86 -3.91
C GLU A 139 16.49 2.97 -4.72
N ASN A 140 15.15 2.98 -4.78
CA ASN A 140 14.36 4.03 -5.40
C ASN A 140 13.87 5.12 -4.43
N ASN A 141 14.33 5.13 -3.15
CA ASN A 141 13.90 6.06 -2.10
C ASN A 141 12.39 6.01 -1.80
N ILE A 142 11.73 4.89 -2.07
CA ILE A 142 10.33 4.64 -1.68
C ILE A 142 10.35 4.05 -0.28
N GLN A 143 9.52 4.57 0.62
CA GLN A 143 9.48 4.12 2.01
C GLN A 143 8.73 2.81 2.14
N LEU A 144 9.19 1.97 3.08
CA LEU A 144 8.56 0.70 3.43
C LEU A 144 8.03 0.76 4.86
N ALA A 145 6.78 0.41 5.06
CA ALA A 145 6.18 0.19 6.37
C ALA A 145 5.79 -1.29 6.53
N LEU A 146 5.96 -1.81 7.74
CA LEU A 146 5.42 -3.10 8.14
C LEU A 146 4.12 -2.86 8.88
N ASP A 147 3.06 -3.50 8.41
CA ASP A 147 1.73 -3.42 9.01
C ASP A 147 1.41 -4.66 9.84
N ASP A 148 0.51 -4.50 10.82
CA ASP A 148 0.05 -5.54 11.75
C ASP A 148 1.19 -6.24 12.50
N PHE A 149 2.28 -5.51 12.79
CA PHE A 149 3.44 -6.10 13.45
C PHE A 149 3.13 -6.56 14.88
N GLY A 150 3.40 -7.82 15.15
CA GLY A 150 3.17 -8.43 16.47
C GLY A 150 1.93 -9.32 16.55
N THR A 151 1.10 -9.37 15.51
CA THR A 151 -0.12 -10.19 15.48
C THR A 151 0.13 -11.61 15.00
N GLY A 152 1.30 -11.90 14.43
CA GLY A 152 1.67 -13.18 13.84
C GLY A 152 3.00 -13.73 14.32
N TYR A 153 3.77 -14.30 13.41
CA TYR A 153 5.10 -14.88 13.68
C TYR A 153 6.19 -13.80 13.62
N SER A 154 6.13 -12.81 14.50
CA SER A 154 7.08 -11.70 14.56
C SER A 154 8.52 -12.20 14.62
N ASN A 155 9.18 -12.23 13.47
CA ASN A 155 10.55 -12.66 13.37
C ASN A 155 11.46 -11.44 13.22
N PHE A 156 12.17 -11.08 14.30
CA PHE A 156 13.17 -10.00 14.30
C PHE A 156 14.23 -10.13 13.20
N HIS A 157 14.44 -11.34 12.67
CA HIS A 157 15.33 -11.56 11.54
C HIS A 157 14.87 -10.81 10.27
N TYR A 158 13.56 -10.71 10.04
CA TYR A 158 13.01 -9.94 8.92
C TYR A 158 13.21 -8.44 9.10
N LEU A 159 12.99 -7.92 10.30
CA LEU A 159 13.28 -6.52 10.60
C LEU A 159 14.73 -6.14 10.29
N TYR A 160 15.66 -7.00 10.67
CA TYR A 160 17.08 -6.79 10.42
C TYR A 160 17.40 -6.75 8.93
N ASN A 161 16.82 -7.64 8.14
CA ASN A 161 17.10 -7.76 6.71
C ASN A 161 16.36 -6.68 5.88
N LEU A 162 15.11 -6.39 6.23
CA LEU A 162 14.27 -5.46 5.48
C LEU A 162 14.50 -4.01 5.89
N LYS A 163 14.87 -3.76 7.14
CA LYS A 163 15.08 -2.40 7.71
C LYS A 163 13.96 -1.44 7.27
N PRO A 164 12.71 -1.69 7.65
CA PRO A 164 11.61 -0.83 7.27
C PRO A 164 11.80 0.59 7.82
N ASN A 165 11.16 1.57 7.18
CA ASN A 165 11.16 2.96 7.64
C ASN A 165 10.17 3.18 8.78
N CYS A 166 9.12 2.35 8.84
CA CYS A 166 8.05 2.44 9.83
C CYS A 166 7.56 1.03 10.20
N ILE A 167 7.09 0.90 11.43
CA ILE A 167 6.38 -0.29 11.93
C ILE A 167 5.05 0.23 12.47
N LYS A 168 3.94 -0.37 12.00
CA LYS A 168 2.60 -0.11 12.50
C LYS A 168 2.26 -1.22 13.49
N ILE A 169 1.80 -0.84 14.65
CA ILE A 169 1.36 -1.73 15.72
C ILE A 169 -0.15 -1.59 15.80
N ASP A 170 -0.85 -2.74 15.76
CA ASP A 170 -2.30 -2.80 15.88
C ASP A 170 -2.77 -2.57 17.35
#